data_bd9ec4f130bf83bbd63cb4e143971ad7
#
_entry.id   bd9ec4f130bf83bbd63cb4e143971ad7
#
_cell.length_a   1.000
_cell.length_b   1.000
_cell.length_c   1.000
_cell.angle_alpha   90.00
_cell.angle_beta   90.00
_cell.angle_gamma   90.00
#
_symmetry.space_group_name_H-M   'P 1'
#
loop_
_entity.id
_entity.type
_entity.pdbx_description
1 polymer ?
#
loop_
_entity_poly.entity_id
_entity_poly.type
_entity_poly.pdbx_seq_one_letter_code
_entity_poly.pdbx_strand_id
1 'polypeptide(L)'
;ALTIRRVATAVAVAAAAIAVTPAAHAGVQAKTKYPLVLVHGFIGFDSILGVVNYFYQIPGALEREGAKVYIASVNPSQTTEFRGEELNKQLDQWKAKDRVAKFNLIGHSHGGPTVRYAAATRNDIASVSTMSGTHHGSLVADKILAGTTPDGSFDKLATGGLQLIGWLTGNKTYESADLKTALTALSAQGAAAFNARFPAGRNAERANGQYFYSYAGNLVKTNGWDVSDALLSVTGEYYGGVANDGLVSPAEATWGKPIKMDLAWNHLDEVNQVLGILGKGAPDPKAYY
;
A
#
# COMPACT_ATOMS: atom_id res chain seq x y z
N ALA A 1 14.24 4.64 63.08
CA ALA A 1 15.39 4.26 62.27
C ALA A 1 15.32 2.77 61.93
N LEU A 2 14.27 2.31 61.22
CA LEU A 2 14.17 0.90 60.77
C LEU A 2 13.10 0.82 59.69
N THR A 3 13.31 1.42 58.48
CA THR A 3 12.36 1.22 57.39
C THR A 3 12.94 1.53 55.99
N ILE A 4 14.26 1.48 55.79
CA ILE A 4 14.87 1.76 54.45
C ILE A 4 15.78 0.62 53.95
N ARG A 5 15.61 -0.61 54.40
CA ARG A 5 16.47 -1.73 53.92
C ARG A 5 15.74 -2.90 53.25
N ARG A 6 14.48 -2.75 52.83
CA ARG A 6 13.75 -3.86 52.17
C ARG A 6 13.20 -3.58 50.79
N VAL A 7 13.63 -2.52 50.10
CA VAL A 7 13.20 -2.23 48.71
C VAL A 7 14.32 -2.46 47.66
N ALA A 8 15.54 -2.74 48.11
CA ALA A 8 16.68 -2.87 47.16
C ALA A 8 16.97 -4.30 46.68
N THR A 9 16.18 -5.30 47.03
CA THR A 9 16.49 -6.70 46.68
C THR A 9 15.48 -7.34 45.68
N ALA A 10 14.53 -6.59 45.16
CA ALA A 10 13.53 -7.13 44.23
C ALA A 10 13.71 -6.72 42.75
N VAL A 11 14.79 -6.00 42.41
CA VAL A 11 15.04 -5.54 41.04
C VAL A 11 16.17 -6.30 40.31
N ALA A 12 16.85 -7.23 40.97
CA ALA A 12 18.06 -7.86 40.40
C ALA A 12 17.87 -9.31 39.89
N VAL A 13 16.66 -9.82 39.72
CA VAL A 13 16.43 -11.20 39.23
C VAL A 13 15.67 -11.29 37.91
N ALA A 14 15.34 -10.18 37.28
CA ALA A 14 14.61 -10.17 35.99
C ALA A 14 15.49 -9.97 34.73
N ALA A 15 16.81 -10.15 34.83
CA ALA A 15 17.72 -9.86 33.71
C ALA A 15 18.58 -11.06 33.27
N ALA A 16 18.07 -12.29 33.28
CA ALA A 16 18.82 -13.42 32.71
C ALA A 16 17.89 -14.50 32.13
N ALA A 17 16.86 -14.13 31.38
CA ALA A 17 16.30 -15.00 30.34
C ALA A 17 16.85 -14.49 29.02
N ILE A 18 18.08 -14.83 28.69
CA ILE A 18 18.58 -14.82 27.31
C ILE A 18 17.70 -15.84 26.60
N ALA A 19 16.64 -15.38 25.97
CA ALA A 19 15.91 -16.16 25.03
C ALA A 19 16.91 -16.52 23.92
N VAL A 20 17.39 -17.75 23.91
CA VAL A 20 17.98 -18.36 22.74
C VAL A 20 16.86 -18.37 21.72
N THR A 21 16.76 -17.29 20.93
CA THR A 21 15.93 -17.30 19.72
C THR A 21 16.51 -18.43 18.87
N PRO A 22 15.72 -19.48 18.55
CA PRO A 22 16.19 -20.44 17.58
C PRO A 22 16.61 -19.64 16.35
N ALA A 23 17.79 -19.95 15.79
CA ALA A 23 18.20 -19.40 14.52
C ALA A 23 17.04 -19.68 13.55
N ALA A 24 16.34 -18.63 13.14
CA ALA A 24 15.26 -18.78 12.18
C ALA A 24 15.93 -19.32 10.94
N HIS A 25 15.67 -20.58 10.60
CA HIS A 25 16.03 -21.10 9.29
C HIS A 25 15.35 -20.18 8.30
N ALA A 26 16.14 -19.50 7.45
CA ALA A 26 15.59 -18.71 6.37
C ALA A 26 14.70 -19.64 5.56
N GLY A 27 13.40 -19.39 5.53
CA GLY A 27 12.45 -20.08 4.70
C GLY A 27 12.80 -19.87 3.23
N VAL A 28 12.12 -20.59 2.35
CA VAL A 28 12.32 -20.47 0.90
C VAL A 28 11.01 -20.20 0.16
N GLN A 29 9.93 -19.94 0.90
CA GLN A 29 8.59 -19.78 0.32
C GLN A 29 8.47 -18.52 -0.53
N ALA A 30 9.12 -17.43 -0.15
CA ALA A 30 9.16 -16.18 -0.91
C ALA A 30 10.37 -16.08 -1.87
N LYS A 31 11.17 -17.14 -2.01
CA LYS A 31 12.31 -17.17 -2.92
C LYS A 31 11.85 -17.19 -4.37
N THR A 32 11.88 -16.03 -5.01
CA THR A 32 11.56 -15.86 -6.42
C THR A 32 12.81 -15.80 -7.29
N LYS A 33 12.65 -16.10 -8.58
CA LYS A 33 13.76 -16.02 -9.56
C LYS A 33 14.30 -14.59 -9.71
N TYR A 34 13.44 -13.61 -9.59
CA TYR A 34 13.75 -12.18 -9.71
C TYR A 34 13.34 -11.46 -8.44
N PRO A 35 14.08 -10.41 -8.03
CA PRO A 35 13.77 -9.70 -6.82
C PRO A 35 12.38 -9.04 -6.86
N LEU A 36 11.82 -8.85 -5.69
CA LEU A 36 10.56 -8.15 -5.47
C LEU A 36 10.84 -6.65 -5.30
N VAL A 37 9.98 -5.82 -5.87
CA VAL A 37 10.01 -4.36 -5.69
C VAL A 37 8.67 -3.92 -5.16
N LEU A 38 8.64 -3.37 -3.95
CA LEU A 38 7.44 -2.86 -3.31
C LEU A 38 7.27 -1.37 -3.63
N VAL A 39 6.09 -0.97 -4.12
CA VAL A 39 5.79 0.40 -4.54
C VAL A 39 4.55 0.91 -3.83
N HIS A 40 4.73 1.95 -3.00
CA HIS A 40 3.71 2.54 -2.17
C HIS A 40 2.65 3.33 -2.94
N GLY A 41 1.51 3.61 -2.29
CA GLY A 41 0.38 4.34 -2.83
C GLY A 41 0.56 5.87 -2.86
N PHE A 42 -0.57 6.56 -2.98
CA PHE A 42 -0.67 8.03 -3.00
C PHE A 42 -0.09 8.67 -1.74
N ILE A 43 -0.29 8.05 -0.60
CA ILE A 43 0.25 8.51 0.67
C ILE A 43 1.45 7.61 1.00
N GLY A 44 2.54 7.85 0.29
CA GLY A 44 3.82 7.24 0.58
C GLY A 44 4.51 8.06 1.66
N PHE A 45 4.68 7.48 2.81
CA PHE A 45 5.53 8.03 3.86
C PHE A 45 6.64 7.00 4.12
N ASP A 46 7.84 7.47 4.29
CA ASP A 46 8.95 6.61 4.71
C ASP A 46 8.66 6.03 6.09
N SER A 47 7.87 6.76 6.88
CA SER A 47 7.44 6.32 8.21
C SER A 47 6.22 7.10 8.72
N ILE A 48 5.27 6.42 9.35
CA ILE A 48 4.28 7.06 10.23
C ILE A 48 5.02 7.42 11.52
N LEU A 49 4.96 8.71 11.90
CA LEU A 49 5.62 9.23 13.11
C LEU A 49 7.13 8.96 13.19
N GLY A 50 7.81 8.78 12.04
CA GLY A 50 9.24 8.50 11.98
C GLY A 50 9.65 7.10 12.45
N VAL A 51 8.72 6.20 12.72
CA VAL A 51 8.98 4.91 13.35
C VAL A 51 8.45 3.71 12.57
N VAL A 52 7.46 3.94 11.68
CA VAL A 52 6.75 2.85 11.00
C VAL A 52 6.88 3.00 9.48
N ASN A 53 7.40 1.98 8.82
CA ASN A 53 7.50 1.92 7.36
C ASN A 53 6.13 1.69 6.72
N TYR A 54 5.94 2.18 5.49
CA TYR A 54 4.71 2.00 4.72
C TYR A 54 4.25 0.53 4.67
N PHE A 55 5.14 -0.38 4.31
CA PHE A 55 4.91 -1.83 4.32
C PHE A 55 5.39 -2.42 5.64
N TYR A 56 4.60 -2.22 6.71
CA TYR A 56 5.02 -2.60 8.07
C TYR A 56 5.34 -4.09 8.19
N GLN A 57 6.59 -4.41 8.51
CA GLN A 57 7.13 -5.77 8.66
C GLN A 57 7.07 -6.67 7.41
N ILE A 58 6.46 -6.25 6.31
CA ILE A 58 6.33 -7.07 5.08
C ILE A 58 7.71 -7.34 4.45
N PRO A 59 8.59 -6.34 4.21
CA PRO A 59 9.90 -6.62 3.61
C PRO A 59 10.70 -7.63 4.41
N GLY A 60 10.79 -7.46 5.72
CA GLY A 60 11.52 -8.37 6.59
C GLY A 60 10.92 -9.78 6.67
N ALA A 61 9.58 -9.91 6.50
CA ALA A 61 8.95 -11.22 6.41
C ALA A 61 9.35 -11.94 5.13
N LEU A 62 9.29 -11.25 4.00
CA LEU A 62 9.69 -11.78 2.70
C LEU A 62 11.18 -12.16 2.64
N GLU A 63 12.05 -11.33 3.22
CA GLU A 63 13.48 -11.61 3.29
C GLU A 63 13.80 -12.84 4.15
N ARG A 64 13.11 -13.04 5.25
CA ARG A 64 13.22 -14.27 6.07
C ARG A 64 12.81 -15.52 5.31
N GLU A 65 11.90 -15.39 4.35
CA GLU A 65 11.44 -16.46 3.45
C GLU A 65 12.23 -16.52 2.13
N GLY A 66 13.38 -15.86 2.07
CA GLY A 66 14.37 -15.99 1.01
C GLY A 66 14.20 -15.04 -0.18
N ALA A 67 13.29 -14.07 -0.12
CA ALA A 67 13.18 -13.04 -1.15
C ALA A 67 14.33 -12.04 -1.08
N LYS A 68 14.71 -11.50 -2.25
CA LYS A 68 15.44 -10.23 -2.33
C LYS A 68 14.40 -9.13 -2.55
N VAL A 69 14.37 -8.13 -1.67
CA VAL A 69 13.33 -7.09 -1.66
C VAL A 69 13.97 -5.71 -1.86
N TYR A 70 13.38 -4.90 -2.73
CA TYR A 70 13.63 -3.47 -2.85
C TYR A 70 12.35 -2.72 -2.48
N ILE A 71 12.50 -1.56 -1.88
CA ILE A 71 11.40 -0.65 -1.54
C ILE A 71 11.61 0.62 -2.35
N ALA A 72 10.67 0.93 -3.24
CA ALA A 72 10.71 2.14 -4.04
C ALA A 72 10.17 3.33 -3.24
N SER A 73 10.82 4.47 -3.41
CA SER A 73 10.38 5.76 -2.90
C SER A 73 10.08 6.67 -4.10
N VAL A 74 8.82 6.94 -4.35
CA VAL A 74 8.35 7.80 -5.45
C VAL A 74 7.51 8.94 -4.89
N ASN A 75 7.40 10.05 -5.62
CA ASN A 75 6.63 11.20 -5.13
C ASN A 75 5.15 10.82 -4.95
N PRO A 76 4.60 10.91 -3.73
CA PRO A 76 3.25 10.47 -3.45
C PRO A 76 2.17 11.33 -4.11
N SER A 77 2.45 12.60 -4.41
CA SER A 77 1.48 13.61 -4.84
C SER A 77 1.52 13.90 -6.34
N GLN A 78 2.20 13.06 -7.12
CA GLN A 78 2.38 13.26 -8.55
C GLN A 78 1.52 12.31 -9.41
N THR A 79 1.51 12.57 -10.72
CA THR A 79 0.82 11.72 -11.69
C THR A 79 1.39 10.32 -11.72
N THR A 80 0.62 9.36 -12.22
CA THR A 80 1.06 7.97 -12.37
C THR A 80 2.33 7.85 -13.21
N GLU A 81 2.42 8.62 -14.29
CA GLU A 81 3.57 8.61 -15.21
C GLU A 81 4.82 9.18 -14.55
N PHE A 82 4.70 10.30 -13.84
CA PHE A 82 5.83 10.88 -13.11
C PHE A 82 6.40 9.90 -12.08
N ARG A 83 5.52 9.29 -11.29
CA ARG A 83 5.87 8.24 -10.32
C ARG A 83 6.52 7.03 -11.00
N GLY A 84 6.00 6.65 -12.17
CA GLY A 84 6.55 5.56 -12.97
C GLY A 84 7.96 5.84 -13.48
N GLU A 85 8.25 7.08 -13.88
CA GLU A 85 9.61 7.50 -14.29
C GLU A 85 10.58 7.52 -13.11
N GLU A 86 10.14 7.95 -11.93
CA GLU A 86 10.95 7.86 -10.71
C GLU A 86 11.25 6.40 -10.33
N LEU A 87 10.26 5.52 -10.47
CA LEU A 87 10.45 4.08 -10.29
C LEU A 87 11.45 3.52 -11.31
N ASN A 88 11.32 3.89 -12.59
CA ASN A 88 12.24 3.45 -13.65
C ASN A 88 13.69 3.80 -13.33
N LYS A 89 13.96 5.01 -12.83
CA LYS A 89 15.32 5.43 -12.40
C LYS A 89 15.87 4.55 -11.29
N GLN A 90 15.05 4.18 -10.29
CA GLN A 90 15.45 3.31 -9.20
C GLN A 90 15.71 1.87 -9.70
N LEU A 91 14.85 1.36 -10.59
CA LEU A 91 15.06 0.05 -11.22
C LEU A 91 16.39 0.01 -12.00
N ASP A 92 16.75 1.07 -12.73
CA ASP A 92 18.03 1.16 -13.44
C ASP A 92 19.22 1.14 -12.47
N GLN A 93 19.13 1.87 -11.34
CA GLN A 93 20.15 1.88 -10.30
C GLN A 93 20.34 0.48 -9.68
N TRP A 94 19.26 -0.21 -9.31
CA TRP A 94 19.34 -1.56 -8.75
C TRP A 94 19.82 -2.58 -9.78
N LYS A 95 19.40 -2.45 -11.03
CA LYS A 95 19.87 -3.30 -12.12
C LYS A 95 21.37 -3.18 -12.33
N ALA A 96 21.88 -1.96 -12.34
CA ALA A 96 23.32 -1.70 -12.51
C ALA A 96 24.13 -2.18 -11.30
N LYS A 97 23.66 -1.85 -10.07
CA LYS A 97 24.35 -2.19 -8.82
C LYS A 97 24.41 -3.70 -8.56
N ASP A 98 23.28 -4.38 -8.74
CA ASP A 98 23.09 -5.76 -8.29
C ASP A 98 23.01 -6.76 -9.46
N ARG A 99 23.20 -6.31 -10.68
CA ARG A 99 23.14 -7.12 -11.92
C ARG A 99 21.83 -7.89 -12.06
N VAL A 100 20.72 -7.26 -11.71
CA VAL A 100 19.39 -7.84 -11.78
C VAL A 100 18.94 -7.98 -13.23
N ALA A 101 18.54 -9.19 -13.65
CA ALA A 101 18.06 -9.42 -15.01
C ALA A 101 16.64 -8.92 -15.24
N LYS A 102 15.74 -9.17 -14.29
CA LYS A 102 14.34 -8.75 -14.30
C LYS A 102 13.85 -8.46 -12.89
N PHE A 103 12.70 -7.82 -12.76
CA PHE A 103 12.03 -7.50 -11.49
C PHE A 103 10.61 -8.07 -11.47
N ASN A 104 10.13 -8.43 -10.28
CA ASN A 104 8.73 -8.64 -9.96
C ASN A 104 8.26 -7.40 -9.19
N LEU A 105 7.27 -6.68 -9.71
CA LEU A 105 6.77 -5.45 -9.11
C LEU A 105 5.49 -5.74 -8.33
N ILE A 106 5.40 -5.16 -7.13
CA ILE A 106 4.21 -5.22 -6.28
C ILE A 106 3.81 -3.80 -5.91
N GLY A 107 2.64 -3.36 -6.37
CA GLY A 107 2.12 -2.01 -6.13
C GLY A 107 0.89 -2.03 -5.25
N HIS A 108 0.87 -1.19 -4.21
CA HIS A 108 -0.32 -0.96 -3.40
C HIS A 108 -0.98 0.37 -3.78
N SER A 109 -2.32 0.40 -3.87
CA SER A 109 -3.07 1.63 -4.13
C SER A 109 -2.63 2.30 -5.45
N HIS A 110 -2.26 3.60 -5.44
CA HIS A 110 -1.65 4.30 -6.59
C HIS A 110 -0.34 3.64 -7.07
N GLY A 111 0.32 2.84 -6.23
CA GLY A 111 1.44 2.00 -6.66
C GLY A 111 1.05 0.99 -7.75
N GLY A 112 -0.20 0.55 -7.79
CA GLY A 112 -0.73 -0.36 -8.81
C GLY A 112 -0.57 0.18 -10.23
N PRO A 113 -1.18 1.31 -10.60
CA PRO A 113 -0.93 1.93 -11.91
C PRO A 113 0.53 2.39 -12.10
N THR A 114 1.25 2.78 -11.05
CA THR A 114 2.68 3.13 -11.12
C THR A 114 3.53 1.95 -11.63
N VAL A 115 3.35 0.74 -11.06
CA VAL A 115 4.10 -0.45 -11.53
C VAL A 115 3.66 -0.89 -12.93
N ARG A 116 2.41 -0.65 -13.32
CA ARG A 116 1.94 -0.89 -14.69
C ARG A 116 2.61 0.04 -15.69
N TYR A 117 2.85 1.30 -15.34
CA TYR A 117 3.63 2.21 -16.17
C TYR A 117 5.04 1.67 -16.42
N ALA A 118 5.74 1.27 -15.35
CA ALA A 118 7.06 0.67 -15.49
C ALA A 118 7.04 -0.59 -16.36
N ALA A 119 6.04 -1.46 -16.21
CA ALA A 119 5.87 -2.65 -17.05
C ALA A 119 5.64 -2.31 -18.54
N ALA A 120 4.92 -1.22 -18.82
CA ALA A 120 4.64 -0.79 -20.19
C ALA A 120 5.85 -0.13 -20.87
N THR A 121 6.75 0.49 -20.12
CA THR A 121 7.91 1.25 -20.63
C THR A 121 9.23 0.46 -20.58
N ARG A 122 9.22 -0.75 -19.98
CA ARG A 122 10.42 -1.59 -19.78
C ARG A 122 10.22 -3.01 -20.28
N ASN A 123 11.32 -3.67 -20.62
CA ASN A 123 11.34 -5.08 -21.05
C ASN A 123 11.91 -6.03 -19.97
N ASP A 124 12.32 -5.50 -18.83
CA ASP A 124 12.93 -6.24 -17.72
C ASP A 124 11.98 -6.41 -16.51
N ILE A 125 10.69 -6.28 -16.73
CA ILE A 125 9.66 -6.64 -15.75
C ILE A 125 9.13 -8.04 -16.06
N ALA A 126 9.12 -8.91 -15.05
CA ALA A 126 8.63 -10.28 -15.17
C ALA A 126 7.15 -10.40 -14.77
N SER A 127 6.78 -9.74 -13.69
CA SER A 127 5.40 -9.73 -13.20
C SER A 127 5.02 -8.39 -12.54
N VAL A 128 3.73 -8.13 -12.54
CA VAL A 128 3.05 -7.03 -11.86
C VAL A 128 1.97 -7.65 -10.98
N SER A 129 2.09 -7.48 -9.69
CA SER A 129 1.04 -7.80 -8.71
C SER A 129 0.57 -6.51 -8.05
N THR A 130 -0.72 -6.39 -7.80
CA THR A 130 -1.28 -5.18 -7.19
C THR A 130 -2.20 -5.53 -6.04
N MET A 131 -2.07 -4.78 -4.96
CA MET A 131 -2.94 -4.84 -3.80
C MET A 131 -3.79 -3.57 -3.77
N SER A 132 -5.09 -3.69 -3.92
CA SER A 132 -6.06 -2.59 -4.06
C SER A 132 -5.57 -1.47 -5.00
N GLY A 133 -5.00 -1.86 -6.15
CA GLY A 133 -4.51 -0.91 -7.15
C GLY A 133 -5.66 -0.09 -7.74
N THR A 134 -5.49 1.22 -7.84
CA THR A 134 -6.51 2.15 -8.37
C THR A 134 -6.61 2.09 -9.90
N HIS A 135 -6.82 0.88 -10.46
CA HIS A 135 -6.77 0.65 -11.91
C HIS A 135 -7.92 1.29 -12.68
N HIS A 136 -9.08 1.40 -12.04
CA HIS A 136 -10.26 2.06 -12.62
C HIS A 136 -10.60 3.37 -11.90
N GLY A 137 -9.62 3.92 -11.18
CA GLY A 137 -9.78 5.09 -10.34
C GLY A 137 -10.18 4.73 -8.91
N SER A 138 -10.63 5.74 -8.17
CA SER A 138 -11.18 5.63 -6.83
C SER A 138 -12.36 6.59 -6.74
N LEU A 139 -13.52 6.08 -6.38
CA LEU A 139 -14.70 6.91 -6.14
C LEU A 139 -14.45 7.98 -5.07
N VAL A 140 -13.57 7.70 -4.11
CA VAL A 140 -13.16 8.67 -3.09
C VAL A 140 -12.44 9.86 -3.74
N ALA A 141 -11.53 9.62 -4.69
CA ALA A 141 -10.85 10.69 -5.42
C ALA A 141 -11.85 11.55 -6.21
N ASP A 142 -12.80 10.92 -6.91
CA ASP A 142 -13.86 11.63 -7.65
C ASP A 142 -14.71 12.50 -6.71
N LYS A 143 -15.10 11.98 -5.55
CA LYS A 143 -15.90 12.71 -4.56
C LYS A 143 -15.14 13.89 -3.96
N ILE A 144 -13.85 13.74 -3.65
CA ILE A 144 -13.04 14.85 -3.15
C ILE A 144 -12.86 15.92 -4.23
N LEU A 145 -12.62 15.55 -5.48
CA LEU A 145 -12.50 16.48 -6.61
C LEU A 145 -13.82 17.23 -6.90
N ALA A 146 -14.95 16.53 -6.79
CA ALA A 146 -16.28 17.12 -6.98
C ALA A 146 -16.77 17.96 -5.78
N GLY A 147 -16.06 17.90 -4.68
CA GLY A 147 -16.50 18.16 -3.33
C GLY A 147 -16.64 19.62 -2.90
N THR A 148 -17.02 20.51 -3.81
CA THR A 148 -17.59 21.78 -3.37
C THR A 148 -19.11 21.72 -3.42
N THR A 149 -19.76 21.90 -2.25
CA THR A 149 -21.20 22.17 -2.17
C THR A 149 -21.51 23.48 -2.90
N PRO A 150 -22.77 23.72 -3.30
CA PRO A 150 -23.17 24.95 -4.01
C PRO A 150 -22.80 26.25 -3.30
N ASP A 151 -22.60 26.24 -1.98
CA ASP A 151 -22.15 27.38 -1.18
C ASP A 151 -20.62 27.51 -1.04
N GLY A 152 -19.86 26.61 -1.71
CA GLY A 152 -18.40 26.62 -1.67
C GLY A 152 -17.78 25.95 -0.45
N SER A 153 -18.58 25.39 0.48
CA SER A 153 -18.09 24.55 1.56
C SER A 153 -17.84 23.13 1.07
N PHE A 154 -17.00 22.37 1.80
CA PHE A 154 -16.88 20.94 1.59
C PHE A 154 -18.00 20.23 2.38
N ASP A 155 -18.68 19.29 1.74
CA ASP A 155 -19.59 18.40 2.45
C ASP A 155 -18.83 17.52 3.47
N LYS A 156 -19.57 16.87 4.37
CA LYS A 156 -18.96 15.99 5.39
C LYS A 156 -18.07 14.91 4.78
N LEU A 157 -18.44 14.45 3.60
CA LEU A 157 -17.74 13.35 2.93
C LEU A 157 -16.42 13.85 2.36
N ALA A 158 -16.40 14.96 1.62
CA ALA A 158 -15.16 15.56 1.12
C ALA A 158 -14.23 15.97 2.28
N THR A 159 -14.79 16.54 3.35
CA THR A 159 -14.06 16.88 4.57
C THR A 159 -13.43 15.63 5.21
N GLY A 160 -14.17 14.52 5.29
CA GLY A 160 -13.66 13.25 5.82
C GLY A 160 -12.52 12.67 4.99
N GLY A 161 -12.63 12.71 3.67
CA GLY A 161 -11.54 12.31 2.77
C GLY A 161 -10.27 13.17 2.96
N LEU A 162 -10.43 14.47 3.10
CA LEU A 162 -9.31 15.38 3.37
C LEU A 162 -8.71 15.15 4.76
N GLN A 163 -9.51 14.85 5.78
CA GLN A 163 -9.04 14.49 7.11
C GLN A 163 -8.23 13.19 7.09
N LEU A 164 -8.69 12.17 6.35
CA LEU A 164 -7.95 10.93 6.15
C LEU A 164 -6.59 11.22 5.50
N ILE A 165 -6.56 11.99 4.42
CA ILE A 165 -5.32 12.41 3.76
C ILE A 165 -4.41 13.13 4.77
N GLY A 166 -4.92 14.09 5.52
CA GLY A 166 -4.16 14.82 6.54
C GLY A 166 -3.57 13.90 7.60
N TRP A 167 -4.35 12.94 8.09
CA TRP A 167 -3.88 11.96 9.08
C TRP A 167 -2.79 11.05 8.50
N LEU A 168 -3.00 10.50 7.31
CA LEU A 168 -2.07 9.61 6.64
C LEU A 168 -0.75 10.31 6.28
N THR A 169 -0.77 11.60 6.03
CA THR A 169 0.42 12.41 5.71
C THR A 169 1.12 12.99 6.94
N GLY A 170 0.65 12.68 8.14
CA GLY A 170 1.16 13.26 9.38
C GLY A 170 0.96 14.77 9.44
N ASN A 171 -0.18 15.27 8.90
CA ASN A 171 -0.52 16.70 8.77
C ASN A 171 0.52 17.53 8.00
N LYS A 172 1.32 16.90 7.14
CA LYS A 172 2.12 17.66 6.19
C LYS A 172 1.18 18.38 5.25
N THR A 173 1.29 19.68 5.17
CA THR A 173 0.57 20.48 4.18
C THR A 173 1.17 20.18 2.81
N TYR A 174 0.48 19.35 2.03
CA TYR A 174 0.74 19.31 0.58
C TYR A 174 0.17 20.61 0.00
N GLU A 175 0.90 21.21 -0.92
CA GLU A 175 0.33 22.32 -1.69
C GLU A 175 -0.95 21.82 -2.38
N SER A 176 -1.97 22.64 -2.39
CA SER A 176 -3.29 22.27 -2.96
C SER A 176 -3.20 21.82 -4.43
N ALA A 177 -2.20 22.32 -5.15
CA ALA A 177 -1.93 21.93 -6.53
C ALA A 177 -1.43 20.48 -6.65
N ASP A 178 -0.54 20.02 -5.76
CA ASP A 178 -0.01 18.66 -5.76
C ASP A 178 -1.10 17.64 -5.40
N LEU A 179 -1.91 17.97 -4.40
CA LEU A 179 -3.06 17.15 -4.02
C LEU A 179 -4.05 16.99 -5.19
N LYS A 180 -4.39 18.08 -5.86
CA LYS A 180 -5.29 18.06 -7.02
C LYS A 180 -4.71 17.22 -8.17
N THR A 181 -3.41 17.32 -8.43
CA THR A 181 -2.71 16.53 -9.45
C THR A 181 -2.84 15.04 -9.19
N ALA A 182 -2.55 14.61 -7.98
CA ALA A 182 -2.66 13.21 -7.59
C ALA A 182 -4.11 12.71 -7.61
N LEU A 183 -5.05 13.46 -7.06
CA LEU A 183 -6.47 13.09 -7.08
C LEU A 183 -7.00 13.01 -8.52
N THR A 184 -6.55 13.90 -9.42
CA THR A 184 -6.93 13.83 -10.84
C THR A 184 -6.42 12.53 -11.48
N ALA A 185 -5.18 12.13 -11.20
CA ALA A 185 -4.65 10.86 -11.69
C ALA A 185 -5.41 9.64 -11.13
N LEU A 186 -5.88 9.74 -9.87
CA LEU A 186 -6.64 8.71 -9.17
C LEU A 186 -8.14 8.73 -9.47
N SER A 187 -8.65 9.72 -10.19
CA SER A 187 -10.06 9.78 -10.58
C SER A 187 -10.41 8.72 -11.63
N ALA A 188 -11.68 8.39 -11.78
CA ALA A 188 -12.14 7.48 -12.84
C ALA A 188 -11.74 7.98 -14.23
N GLN A 189 -11.82 9.31 -14.47
CA GLN A 189 -11.38 9.92 -15.72
C GLN A 189 -9.87 9.80 -15.94
N GLY A 190 -9.06 10.09 -14.93
CA GLY A 190 -7.61 9.97 -14.99
C GLY A 190 -7.16 8.53 -15.24
N ALA A 191 -7.75 7.57 -14.53
CA ALA A 191 -7.51 6.15 -14.72
C ALA A 191 -7.90 5.68 -16.12
N ALA A 192 -9.05 6.14 -16.66
CA ALA A 192 -9.46 5.80 -18.03
C ALA A 192 -8.48 6.33 -19.06
N ALA A 193 -8.00 7.57 -18.92
CA ALA A 193 -6.98 8.16 -19.80
C ALA A 193 -5.65 7.40 -19.72
N PHE A 194 -5.22 7.00 -18.52
CA PHE A 194 -4.04 6.16 -18.32
C PHE A 194 -4.21 4.78 -18.97
N ASN A 195 -5.35 4.13 -18.76
CA ASN A 195 -5.65 2.80 -19.29
C ASN A 195 -5.71 2.76 -20.83
N ALA A 196 -6.14 3.85 -21.48
CA ALA A 196 -6.13 3.96 -22.94
C ALA A 196 -4.71 3.95 -23.51
N ARG A 197 -3.76 4.54 -22.81
CA ARG A 197 -2.34 4.58 -23.22
C ARG A 197 -1.55 3.34 -22.82
N PHE A 198 -1.90 2.71 -21.69
CA PHE A 198 -1.19 1.58 -21.09
C PHE A 198 -2.13 0.40 -20.83
N PRO A 199 -2.67 -0.25 -21.89
CA PRO A 199 -3.69 -1.29 -21.76
C PRO A 199 -3.13 -2.68 -21.42
N ALA A 200 -1.81 -2.89 -21.36
CA ALA A 200 -1.21 -4.20 -21.14
C ALA A 200 -1.72 -4.85 -19.85
N GLY A 201 -2.11 -6.12 -19.92
CA GLY A 201 -2.71 -6.87 -18.81
C GLY A 201 -4.19 -6.60 -18.59
N ARG A 202 -4.86 -5.75 -19.36
CA ARG A 202 -6.30 -5.52 -19.20
C ARG A 202 -7.08 -6.81 -19.46
N ASN A 203 -7.76 -7.33 -18.42
CA ASN A 203 -8.54 -8.58 -18.48
C ASN A 203 -7.69 -9.80 -18.93
N ALA A 204 -6.38 -9.78 -18.76
CA ALA A 204 -5.49 -10.83 -19.19
C ALA A 204 -4.36 -11.08 -18.16
N GLU A 205 -4.21 -12.34 -17.77
CA GLU A 205 -3.11 -12.76 -16.89
C GLU A 205 -1.73 -12.47 -17.49
N ARG A 206 -1.62 -12.47 -18.83
CA ARG A 206 -0.35 -12.32 -19.51
C ARG A 206 -0.46 -11.37 -20.70
N ALA A 207 0.46 -10.41 -20.75
CA ALA A 207 0.64 -9.50 -21.87
C ALA A 207 2.12 -9.15 -22.05
N ASN A 208 2.61 -9.03 -23.28
CA ASN A 208 4.00 -8.63 -23.61
C ASN A 208 5.08 -9.47 -22.89
N GLY A 209 4.81 -10.74 -22.58
CA GLY A 209 5.72 -11.62 -21.85
C GLY A 209 5.77 -11.39 -20.33
N GLN A 210 4.92 -10.53 -19.80
CA GLN A 210 4.78 -10.20 -18.38
C GLN A 210 3.48 -10.79 -17.82
N TYR A 211 3.46 -11.08 -16.51
CA TYR A 211 2.27 -11.53 -15.79
C TYR A 211 1.63 -10.38 -15.02
N PHE A 212 0.29 -10.40 -14.90
CA PHE A 212 -0.50 -9.37 -14.22
C PHE A 212 -1.50 -10.01 -13.26
N TYR A 213 -1.44 -9.63 -11.98
CA TYR A 213 -2.29 -10.15 -10.91
C TYR A 213 -2.84 -9.02 -10.05
N SER A 214 -4.06 -9.21 -9.53
CA SER A 214 -4.67 -8.28 -8.60
C SER A 214 -5.27 -8.98 -7.39
N TYR A 215 -5.20 -8.27 -6.26
CA TYR A 215 -5.78 -8.61 -4.98
C TYR A 215 -6.49 -7.37 -4.44
N ALA A 216 -7.50 -7.55 -3.60
CA ALA A 216 -8.18 -6.44 -2.95
C ALA A 216 -8.76 -6.81 -1.59
N GLY A 217 -8.74 -5.85 -0.67
CA GLY A 217 -9.59 -5.82 0.50
C GLY A 217 -11.03 -5.48 0.16
N ASN A 218 -11.95 -5.85 1.03
CA ASN A 218 -13.37 -5.55 0.84
C ASN A 218 -14.10 -5.24 2.14
N LEU A 219 -13.38 -4.96 3.20
CA LEU A 219 -13.94 -4.71 4.53
C LEU A 219 -13.36 -3.42 5.10
N VAL A 220 -14.22 -2.49 5.49
CA VAL A 220 -13.80 -1.18 6.01
C VAL A 220 -13.51 -1.24 7.51
N LYS A 221 -14.38 -1.90 8.27
CA LYS A 221 -14.25 -2.01 9.73
C LYS A 221 -13.73 -3.39 10.09
N THR A 222 -12.49 -3.46 10.48
CA THR A 222 -11.78 -4.71 10.74
C THR A 222 -11.52 -4.95 12.21
N ASN A 223 -11.14 -3.91 12.97
CA ASN A 223 -10.79 -4.03 14.39
C ASN A 223 -11.10 -2.71 15.14
N GLY A 224 -11.90 -2.79 16.20
CA GLY A 224 -12.27 -1.61 17.00
C GLY A 224 -11.10 -0.87 17.67
N TRP A 225 -9.90 -1.41 17.68
CA TRP A 225 -8.66 -0.76 18.14
C TRP A 225 -7.86 -0.14 16.99
N ASP A 226 -8.26 -0.38 15.75
CA ASP A 226 -7.64 0.23 14.58
C ASP A 226 -8.21 1.64 14.35
N VAL A 227 -7.38 2.63 14.60
CA VAL A 227 -7.76 4.04 14.42
C VAL A 227 -8.08 4.37 12.96
N SER A 228 -7.55 3.60 12.01
CA SER A 228 -7.83 3.80 10.58
C SER A 228 -9.27 3.41 10.21
N ASP A 229 -9.88 2.44 10.91
CA ASP A 229 -11.26 2.01 10.67
C ASP A 229 -12.25 3.18 10.76
N ALA A 230 -12.06 4.08 11.72
CA ALA A 230 -12.94 5.24 11.89
C ALA A 230 -12.87 6.20 10.70
N LEU A 231 -11.66 6.45 10.19
CA LEU A 231 -11.42 7.35 9.06
C LEU A 231 -11.86 6.73 7.74
N LEU A 232 -11.49 5.46 7.52
CA LEU A 232 -11.87 4.70 6.32
C LEU A 232 -13.38 4.45 6.26
N SER A 233 -14.08 4.39 7.41
CA SER A 233 -15.53 4.30 7.44
C SER A 233 -16.21 5.50 6.79
N VAL A 234 -15.66 6.71 6.97
CA VAL A 234 -16.23 7.91 6.36
C VAL A 234 -16.14 7.85 4.84
N THR A 235 -14.97 7.47 4.31
CA THR A 235 -14.77 7.35 2.86
C THR A 235 -15.45 6.11 2.28
N GLY A 236 -15.54 5.02 3.04
CA GLY A 236 -16.26 3.82 2.68
C GLY A 236 -17.76 4.04 2.46
N GLU A 237 -18.38 5.04 3.13
CA GLU A 237 -19.78 5.41 2.92
C GLU A 237 -20.06 5.94 1.51
N TYR A 238 -19.06 6.45 0.79
CA TYR A 238 -19.24 6.89 -0.61
C TYR A 238 -19.72 5.77 -1.52
N TYR A 239 -19.38 4.54 -1.20
CA TYR A 239 -19.69 3.36 -2.00
C TYR A 239 -21.13 2.86 -1.85
N GLY A 240 -21.93 3.47 -0.95
CA GLY A 240 -23.37 3.19 -0.84
C GLY A 240 -23.70 1.71 -0.57
N GLY A 241 -22.87 1.01 0.18
CA GLY A 241 -23.04 -0.40 0.52
C GLY A 241 -22.35 -1.39 -0.44
N VAL A 242 -21.69 -0.90 -1.50
CA VAL A 242 -20.80 -1.73 -2.32
C VAL A 242 -19.56 -2.09 -1.51
N ALA A 243 -19.13 -3.35 -1.59
CA ALA A 243 -17.91 -3.82 -0.92
C ALA A 243 -16.70 -2.98 -1.32
N ASN A 244 -15.94 -2.53 -0.31
CA ASN A 244 -14.77 -1.69 -0.49
C ASN A 244 -13.86 -1.80 0.75
N ASP A 245 -12.63 -1.32 0.62
CA ASP A 245 -11.63 -1.29 1.70
C ASP A 245 -11.55 0.08 2.41
N GLY A 246 -12.48 0.98 2.09
CA GLY A 246 -12.51 2.38 2.55
C GLY A 246 -12.02 3.39 1.52
N LEU A 247 -11.19 3.00 0.55
CA LEU A 247 -10.65 3.86 -0.51
C LEU A 247 -10.84 3.31 -1.92
N VAL A 248 -10.93 1.99 -2.07
CA VAL A 248 -11.01 1.30 -3.36
C VAL A 248 -11.97 0.13 -3.23
N SER A 249 -12.79 -0.10 -4.24
CA SER A 249 -13.61 -1.31 -4.36
C SER A 249 -12.86 -2.41 -5.11
N PRO A 250 -13.22 -3.70 -4.92
CA PRO A 250 -12.67 -4.79 -5.72
C PRO A 250 -12.81 -4.59 -7.23
N ALA A 251 -13.88 -3.94 -7.69
CA ALA A 251 -14.09 -3.62 -9.10
C ALA A 251 -13.07 -2.61 -9.63
N GLU A 252 -12.78 -1.55 -8.85
CA GLU A 252 -11.76 -0.56 -9.19
C GLU A 252 -10.34 -1.15 -9.15
N ALA A 253 -10.11 -2.13 -8.28
CA ALA A 253 -8.81 -2.78 -8.08
C ALA A 253 -8.51 -3.91 -9.09
N THR A 254 -9.48 -4.34 -9.88
CA THR A 254 -9.31 -5.48 -10.80
C THR A 254 -8.44 -5.11 -12.00
N TRP A 255 -7.33 -5.83 -12.18
CA TRP A 255 -6.48 -5.79 -13.36
C TRP A 255 -5.74 -7.12 -13.55
N GLY A 256 -5.51 -7.52 -14.78
CA GLY A 256 -4.90 -8.83 -15.05
C GLY A 256 -5.83 -9.98 -14.63
N LYS A 257 -5.25 -10.95 -13.95
CA LYS A 257 -5.98 -12.06 -13.31
C LYS A 257 -6.27 -11.69 -11.85
N PRO A 258 -7.54 -11.53 -11.48
CA PRO A 258 -7.89 -11.38 -10.07
C PRO A 258 -7.64 -12.71 -9.34
N ILE A 259 -6.88 -12.66 -8.25
CA ILE A 259 -6.53 -13.83 -7.45
C ILE A 259 -7.42 -13.91 -6.21
N LYS A 260 -7.50 -12.83 -5.44
CA LYS A 260 -8.31 -12.75 -4.22
C LYS A 260 -8.81 -11.32 -4.05
N MET A 261 -10.13 -11.11 -4.24
CA MET A 261 -10.75 -9.79 -4.27
C MET A 261 -11.75 -9.60 -3.10
N ASP A 262 -11.66 -10.46 -2.11
CA ASP A 262 -12.57 -10.51 -0.95
C ASP A 262 -11.79 -10.69 0.37
N LEU A 263 -10.60 -10.11 0.45
CA LEU A 263 -9.81 -10.15 1.68
C LEU A 263 -10.48 -9.29 2.75
N ALA A 264 -10.60 -9.83 3.96
CA ALA A 264 -11.22 -9.13 5.08
C ALA A 264 -10.27 -8.07 5.67
N TRP A 265 -9.87 -7.12 4.83
CA TRP A 265 -8.95 -6.03 5.12
C TRP A 265 -9.53 -4.69 4.71
N ASN A 266 -9.18 -3.66 5.48
CA ASN A 266 -9.26 -2.29 5.04
C ASN A 266 -7.99 -1.92 4.23
N HIS A 267 -8.00 -0.73 3.63
CA HIS A 267 -6.93 -0.28 2.75
C HIS A 267 -5.54 -0.20 3.41
N LEU A 268 -5.46 -0.06 4.73
CA LEU A 268 -4.22 0.00 5.48
C LEU A 268 -3.79 -1.36 6.04
N ASP A 269 -4.75 -2.25 6.35
CA ASP A 269 -4.45 -3.64 6.71
C ASP A 269 -3.63 -4.32 5.61
N GLU A 270 -3.89 -4.01 4.35
CA GLU A 270 -3.21 -4.57 3.18
C GLU A 270 -1.70 -4.38 3.21
N VAL A 271 -1.23 -3.31 3.82
CA VAL A 271 0.19 -3.02 4.04
C VAL A 271 0.62 -3.24 5.49
N ASN A 272 -0.21 -3.99 6.25
CA ASN A 272 0.00 -4.33 7.65
C ASN A 272 0.03 -3.11 8.59
N GLN A 273 -0.66 -2.05 8.22
CA GLN A 273 -0.86 -0.86 9.04
C GLN A 273 -2.23 -0.97 9.75
N VAL A 274 -2.49 -0.35 10.90
CA VAL A 274 -1.52 0.42 11.72
C VAL A 274 -0.82 -0.53 12.70
N LEU A 275 0.50 -0.62 12.66
CA LEU A 275 1.30 -1.45 13.57
C LEU A 275 0.95 -2.95 13.57
N GLY A 276 0.36 -3.47 12.49
CA GLY A 276 -0.06 -4.86 12.38
C GLY A 276 -1.33 -5.20 13.15
N ILE A 277 -2.16 -4.22 13.48
CA ILE A 277 -3.47 -4.45 14.10
C ILE A 277 -4.44 -4.88 12.99
N LEU A 278 -4.87 -6.12 13.05
CA LEU A 278 -5.77 -6.71 12.06
C LEU A 278 -7.10 -7.10 12.69
N GLY A 279 -8.12 -7.27 11.87
CA GLY A 279 -9.41 -7.81 12.28
C GLY A 279 -9.31 -9.24 12.82
N LYS A 280 -10.21 -9.59 13.75
CA LYS A 280 -10.27 -10.94 14.29
C LYS A 280 -10.59 -11.95 13.17
N GLY A 281 -9.65 -12.85 12.90
CA GLY A 281 -9.77 -13.85 11.86
C GLY A 281 -9.41 -13.34 10.46
N ALA A 282 -8.98 -12.09 10.31
CA ALA A 282 -8.41 -11.60 9.05
C ALA A 282 -7.09 -12.36 8.76
N PRO A 283 -6.82 -12.71 7.51
CA PRO A 283 -5.55 -13.32 7.15
C PRO A 283 -4.40 -12.33 7.38
N ASP A 284 -3.21 -12.86 7.67
CA ASP A 284 -2.00 -12.04 7.79
C ASP A 284 -1.56 -11.51 6.42
N PRO A 285 -1.52 -10.19 6.17
CA PRO A 285 -1.12 -9.66 4.87
C PRO A 285 0.29 -10.08 4.45
N LYS A 286 1.19 -10.30 5.40
CA LYS A 286 2.55 -10.78 5.11
C LYS A 286 2.60 -12.12 4.36
N ALA A 287 1.53 -12.90 4.43
CA ALA A 287 1.40 -14.18 3.71
C ALA A 287 0.92 -14.03 2.26
N TYR A 288 0.54 -12.83 1.85
CA TYR A 288 -0.01 -12.55 0.50
C TYR A 288 0.96 -11.80 -0.42
N TYR A 289 2.02 -11.26 0.14
CA TYR A 289 3.10 -10.67 -0.63
C TYR A 289 4.13 -11.73 -1.01
#